data_1279af18e2085aeb8df12ad0c49f08f1
#
_entry.id   1279af18e2085aeb8df12ad0c49f08f1
#
_cell.length_a   1.000
_cell.length_b   1.000
_cell.length_c   1.000
_cell.angle_alpha   90.00
_cell.angle_beta   90.00
_cell.angle_gamma   90.00
#
_symmetry.space_group_name_H-M   'P 1'
#
loop_
_entity.id
_entity.type
_entity.pdbx_description
1 polymer ?
#
loop_
_entity_poly.entity_id
_entity_poly.type
_entity_poly.pdbx_seq_one_letter_code
_entity_poly.pdbx_strand_id
1 'polypeptide(L)'
;MSAASTAPVLSVAIPAHNEEHCIARCIESIAASARTAGQPVEVVVALNRCTDGTQAVAQALGARCVVDDTRCIAAVRNAAVRATSAPAVATLDADSWMAPGTVAAILMHVNDPRTIGGGTVIWPERMSIGIFFSLLSIAPYVIRRGVSAGMFWFLRESFDAIGGFDESLVSVEDVDFALRLKAFGRARGQKYGTIRRHGITTSCRKFDQFGDWYLFRNPRLVKAIFEGTNQRAAEGFYYDIER
;
A
#
# COMPACT_ATOMS: atom_id res chain seq x y z
N MET A 1 27.87 -3.43 -25.87
CA MET A 1 27.25 -3.33 -24.55
C MET A 1 26.12 -2.35 -24.70
N SER A 2 24.87 -2.85 -24.73
CA SER A 2 23.68 -2.00 -24.83
C SER A 2 23.57 -1.18 -23.53
N ALA A 3 23.44 0.13 -23.65
CA ALA A 3 23.15 0.99 -22.50
C ALA A 3 21.86 0.48 -21.85
N ALA A 4 21.93 0.03 -20.61
CA ALA A 4 20.75 -0.38 -19.87
C ALA A 4 19.77 0.82 -19.88
N SER A 5 18.53 0.59 -20.29
CA SER A 5 17.48 1.60 -20.26
C SER A 5 17.40 2.20 -18.86
N THR A 6 17.60 3.50 -18.74
CA THR A 6 17.50 4.24 -17.46
C THR A 6 16.05 4.45 -17.04
N ALA A 7 15.09 4.11 -17.89
CA ALA A 7 13.67 4.25 -17.59
C ALA A 7 13.22 3.25 -16.51
N PRO A 8 12.44 3.68 -15.52
CA PRO A 8 11.98 2.79 -14.46
C PRO A 8 11.02 1.72 -15.01
N VAL A 9 11.20 0.48 -14.56
CA VAL A 9 10.32 -0.65 -14.90
C VAL A 9 9.15 -0.78 -13.93
N LEU A 10 9.32 -0.22 -12.73
CA LEU A 10 8.33 -0.18 -11.66
C LEU A 10 8.36 1.20 -11.01
N SER A 11 7.22 1.76 -10.72
CA SER A 11 7.08 2.92 -9.84
C SER A 11 6.39 2.51 -8.55
N VAL A 12 6.86 3.05 -7.42
CA VAL A 12 6.22 2.88 -6.12
C VAL A 12 5.58 4.19 -5.70
N ALA A 13 4.27 4.19 -5.55
CA ALA A 13 3.45 5.34 -5.17
C ALA A 13 3.15 5.28 -3.66
N ILE A 14 3.51 6.35 -2.94
CA ILE A 14 3.45 6.42 -1.48
C ILE A 14 2.59 7.62 -1.07
N PRO A 15 1.41 7.44 -0.46
CA PRO A 15 0.71 8.52 0.24
C PRO A 15 1.41 8.79 1.57
N ALA A 16 1.64 10.06 1.90
CA ALA A 16 2.29 10.45 3.15
C ALA A 16 1.62 11.66 3.80
N HIS A 17 1.38 11.58 5.12
CA HIS A 17 0.91 12.69 5.94
C HIS A 17 1.66 12.66 7.27
N ASN A 18 2.62 13.59 7.47
CA ASN A 18 3.47 13.68 8.66
C ASN A 18 4.17 12.35 8.99
N GLU A 19 5.04 11.89 8.11
CA GLU A 19 5.72 10.60 8.20
C GLU A 19 7.25 10.73 8.25
N GLU A 20 7.77 11.86 8.76
CA GLU A 20 9.23 12.12 8.78
C GLU A 20 10.03 11.01 9.47
N HIS A 21 9.45 10.34 10.47
CA HIS A 21 10.10 9.27 11.21
C HIS A 21 10.10 7.90 10.49
N CYS A 22 9.20 7.71 9.53
CA CYS A 22 9.02 6.42 8.84
C CYS A 22 9.44 6.43 7.38
N ILE A 23 9.27 7.58 6.70
CA ILE A 23 9.43 7.69 5.24
C ILE A 23 10.84 7.31 4.76
N ALA A 24 11.88 7.60 5.55
CA ALA A 24 13.25 7.23 5.20
C ALA A 24 13.39 5.71 5.07
N ARG A 25 12.97 4.96 6.09
CA ARG A 25 13.02 3.50 6.10
C ARG A 25 12.18 2.88 4.97
N CYS A 26 11.01 3.48 4.69
CA CYS A 26 10.17 3.06 3.58
C CYS A 26 10.93 3.16 2.25
N ILE A 27 11.47 4.33 1.90
CA ILE A 27 12.20 4.58 0.63
C ILE A 27 13.47 3.72 0.55
N GLU A 28 14.25 3.62 1.62
CA GLU A 28 15.45 2.78 1.68
C GLU A 28 15.15 1.31 1.44
N SER A 29 14.02 0.79 1.95
CA SER A 29 13.59 -0.57 1.73
C SER A 29 13.26 -0.85 0.26
N ILE A 30 12.62 0.12 -0.41
CA ILE A 30 12.34 0.05 -1.85
C ILE A 30 13.65 0.02 -2.63
N ALA A 31 14.58 0.93 -2.31
CA ALA A 31 15.89 0.97 -2.95
C ALA A 31 16.69 -0.32 -2.73
N ALA A 32 16.64 -0.92 -1.55
CA ALA A 32 17.29 -2.21 -1.26
C ALA A 32 16.67 -3.35 -2.08
N SER A 33 15.32 -3.38 -2.18
CA SER A 33 14.61 -4.37 -2.98
C SER A 33 14.87 -4.21 -4.48
N ALA A 34 14.96 -2.95 -4.97
CA ALA A 34 15.31 -2.62 -6.35
C ALA A 34 16.75 -3.08 -6.70
N ARG A 35 17.71 -2.82 -5.81
CA ARG A 35 19.10 -3.32 -5.97
C ARG A 35 19.16 -4.85 -6.03
N THR A 36 18.41 -5.53 -5.16
CA THR A 36 18.34 -7.00 -5.17
C THR A 36 17.76 -7.53 -6.48
N ALA A 37 16.78 -6.83 -7.06
CA ALA A 37 16.19 -7.18 -8.34
C ALA A 37 17.07 -6.77 -9.55
N GLY A 38 18.08 -5.91 -9.36
CA GLY A 38 18.88 -5.32 -10.44
C GLY A 38 18.06 -4.48 -11.40
N GLN A 39 16.99 -3.81 -10.92
CA GLN A 39 16.05 -3.09 -11.77
C GLN A 39 15.88 -1.63 -11.32
N PRO A 40 15.75 -0.68 -12.27
CA PRO A 40 15.46 0.72 -11.95
C PRO A 40 14.02 0.87 -11.46
N VAL A 41 13.86 1.48 -10.28
CA VAL A 41 12.57 1.74 -9.63
C VAL A 41 12.44 3.23 -9.33
N GLU A 42 11.32 3.81 -9.71
CA GLU A 42 10.93 5.18 -9.35
C GLU A 42 10.16 5.17 -8.03
N VAL A 43 10.39 6.17 -7.18
CA VAL A 43 9.59 6.42 -5.98
C VAL A 43 8.89 7.76 -6.10
N VAL A 44 7.57 7.76 -5.92
CA VAL A 44 6.73 8.96 -5.92
C VAL A 44 5.99 9.05 -4.61
N VAL A 45 6.16 10.17 -3.90
CA VAL A 45 5.51 10.47 -2.63
C VAL A 45 4.46 11.54 -2.84
N ALA A 46 3.19 11.24 -2.56
CA ALA A 46 2.13 12.25 -2.50
C ALA A 46 2.03 12.77 -1.07
N LEU A 47 2.43 14.02 -0.90
CA LEU A 47 2.39 14.75 0.36
C LEU A 47 0.98 15.27 0.61
N ASN A 48 0.37 14.84 1.70
CA ASN A 48 -0.96 15.30 2.10
C ASN A 48 -0.85 16.15 3.36
N ARG A 49 -0.96 17.47 3.20
CA ARG A 49 -0.97 18.42 4.33
C ARG A 49 0.17 18.17 5.33
N CYS A 50 1.36 17.83 4.86
CA CYS A 50 2.52 17.64 5.71
C CYS A 50 2.97 18.96 6.32
N THR A 51 3.25 18.96 7.62
CA THR A 51 3.76 20.10 8.40
C THR A 51 5.11 19.83 9.03
N ASP A 52 5.63 18.60 8.84
CA ASP A 52 6.90 18.08 9.37
C ASP A 52 7.97 17.98 8.27
N GLY A 53 9.07 17.31 8.55
CA GLY A 53 10.20 17.08 7.64
C GLY A 53 9.97 16.03 6.54
N THR A 54 8.77 15.44 6.40
CA THR A 54 8.49 14.34 5.45
C THR A 54 8.99 14.64 4.04
N GLN A 55 8.69 15.84 3.50
CA GLN A 55 9.10 16.23 2.15
C GLN A 55 10.62 16.29 2.01
N ALA A 56 11.29 16.94 2.94
CA ALA A 56 12.74 17.11 2.90
C ALA A 56 13.45 15.75 2.94
N VAL A 57 13.00 14.84 3.81
CA VAL A 57 13.54 13.49 3.93
C VAL A 57 13.32 12.70 2.64
N ALA A 58 12.10 12.72 2.08
CA ALA A 58 11.78 11.99 0.85
C ALA A 58 12.63 12.47 -0.34
N GLN A 59 12.75 13.78 -0.52
CA GLN A 59 13.55 14.39 -1.59
C GLN A 59 15.05 14.10 -1.45
N ALA A 60 15.59 14.14 -0.23
CA ALA A 60 16.99 13.80 0.05
C ALA A 60 17.32 12.36 -0.34
N LEU A 61 16.34 11.44 -0.30
CA LEU A 61 16.46 10.04 -0.72
C LEU A 61 16.11 9.80 -2.20
N GLY A 62 15.93 10.88 -2.98
CA GLY A 62 15.70 10.81 -4.43
C GLY A 62 14.26 10.51 -4.84
N ALA A 63 13.30 10.57 -3.92
CA ALA A 63 11.88 10.43 -4.26
C ALA A 63 11.36 11.71 -4.94
N ARG A 64 10.49 11.53 -5.94
CA ARG A 64 9.73 12.62 -6.51
C ARG A 64 8.50 12.89 -5.65
N CYS A 65 8.34 14.14 -5.22
CA CYS A 65 7.21 14.55 -4.39
C CYS A 65 6.16 15.30 -5.23
N VAL A 66 4.88 15.02 -4.96
CA VAL A 66 3.73 15.79 -5.43
C VAL A 66 2.86 16.14 -4.23
N VAL A 67 2.07 17.20 -4.32
CA VAL A 67 1.20 17.67 -3.23
C VAL A 67 -0.25 17.41 -3.60
N ASP A 68 -1.00 16.84 -2.67
CA ASP A 68 -2.46 16.72 -2.75
C ASP A 68 -3.05 16.92 -1.36
N ASP A 69 -3.66 18.07 -1.13
CA ASP A 69 -4.20 18.46 0.18
C ASP A 69 -5.67 18.02 0.40
N THR A 70 -6.20 17.20 -0.49
CA THR A 70 -7.54 16.64 -0.36
C THR A 70 -7.65 15.79 0.91
N ARG A 71 -8.72 15.97 1.68
CA ARG A 71 -9.00 15.16 2.88
C ARG A 71 -9.62 13.81 2.52
N CYS A 72 -8.94 13.06 1.65
CA CYS A 72 -9.36 11.77 1.16
C CYS A 72 -8.14 10.94 0.79
N ILE A 73 -7.92 9.83 1.50
CA ILE A 73 -6.75 8.96 1.27
C ILE A 73 -6.76 8.37 -0.15
N ALA A 74 -7.94 8.06 -0.70
CA ALA A 74 -8.08 7.58 -2.08
C ALA A 74 -7.58 8.62 -3.09
N ALA A 75 -7.90 9.92 -2.90
CA ALA A 75 -7.41 10.99 -3.77
C ALA A 75 -5.89 11.11 -3.70
N VAL A 76 -5.31 11.06 -2.51
CA VAL A 76 -3.85 11.11 -2.31
C VAL A 76 -3.16 9.91 -2.96
N ARG A 77 -3.71 8.69 -2.82
CA ARG A 77 -3.21 7.49 -3.51
C ARG A 77 -3.29 7.65 -5.03
N ASN A 78 -4.43 8.15 -5.54
CA ASN A 78 -4.61 8.43 -6.96
C ASN A 78 -3.61 9.46 -7.47
N ALA A 79 -3.37 10.55 -6.74
CA ALA A 79 -2.38 11.56 -7.10
C ALA A 79 -0.96 10.98 -7.17
N ALA A 80 -0.57 10.15 -6.19
CA ALA A 80 0.71 9.45 -6.21
C ALA A 80 0.84 8.56 -7.45
N VAL A 81 -0.17 7.72 -7.73
CA VAL A 81 -0.17 6.80 -8.89
C VAL A 81 -0.14 7.59 -10.20
N ARG A 82 -0.98 8.61 -10.39
CA ARG A 82 -1.01 9.43 -11.61
C ARG A 82 0.33 10.12 -11.90
N ALA A 83 1.07 10.43 -10.86
CA ALA A 83 2.39 11.05 -10.98
C ALA A 83 3.50 10.06 -11.31
N THR A 84 3.32 8.75 -11.26
CA THR A 84 4.36 7.76 -11.61
C THR A 84 4.57 7.67 -13.12
N SER A 85 5.74 7.19 -13.56
CA SER A 85 6.10 7.11 -15.00
C SER A 85 6.23 5.69 -15.55
N ALA A 86 6.46 4.69 -14.70
CA ALA A 86 6.61 3.31 -15.15
C ALA A 86 5.28 2.66 -15.56
N PRO A 87 5.32 1.65 -16.46
CA PRO A 87 4.13 0.90 -16.85
C PRO A 87 3.58 0.01 -15.71
N ALA A 88 4.43 -0.47 -14.83
CA ALA A 88 4.04 -1.18 -13.62
C ALA A 88 4.08 -0.24 -12.42
N VAL A 89 3.06 -0.34 -11.56
CA VAL A 89 2.94 0.49 -10.36
C VAL A 89 2.68 -0.39 -9.15
N ALA A 90 3.32 -0.05 -8.03
CA ALA A 90 2.97 -0.55 -6.72
C ALA A 90 2.57 0.62 -5.80
N THR A 91 1.63 0.39 -4.88
CA THR A 91 1.31 1.35 -3.82
C THR A 91 1.85 0.84 -2.49
N LEU A 92 2.45 1.70 -1.69
CA LEU A 92 2.99 1.33 -0.37
C LEU A 92 2.71 2.46 0.62
N ASP A 93 2.26 2.13 1.82
CA ASP A 93 2.07 3.14 2.86
C ASP A 93 3.43 3.60 3.43
N ALA A 94 3.54 4.86 3.80
CA ALA A 94 4.79 5.48 4.24
C ALA A 94 5.38 4.85 5.52
N ASP A 95 4.55 4.16 6.31
CA ASP A 95 4.92 3.44 7.52
C ASP A 95 5.14 1.92 7.29
N SER A 96 5.35 1.56 6.04
CA SER A 96 5.56 0.16 5.61
C SER A 96 6.86 0.04 4.81
N TRP A 97 7.44 -1.13 4.79
CA TRP A 97 8.68 -1.41 4.07
C TRP A 97 8.70 -2.77 3.38
N MET A 98 9.37 -2.80 2.24
CA MET A 98 9.50 -3.98 1.40
C MET A 98 10.55 -4.96 1.93
N ALA A 99 10.30 -6.26 1.76
CA ALA A 99 11.35 -7.28 1.86
C ALA A 99 12.32 -7.19 0.67
N PRO A 100 13.57 -7.66 0.79
CA PRO A 100 14.56 -7.55 -0.29
C PRO A 100 14.11 -8.12 -1.64
N GLY A 101 13.28 -9.16 -1.66
CA GLY A 101 12.78 -9.80 -2.90
C GLY A 101 11.43 -9.26 -3.42
N THR A 102 10.86 -8.20 -2.82
CA THR A 102 9.52 -7.73 -3.17
C THR A 102 9.44 -7.18 -4.59
N VAL A 103 10.41 -6.36 -5.03
CA VAL A 103 10.43 -5.82 -6.40
C VAL A 103 10.51 -6.93 -7.44
N ALA A 104 11.40 -7.92 -7.24
CA ALA A 104 11.52 -9.06 -8.16
C ALA A 104 10.19 -9.87 -8.22
N ALA A 105 9.53 -10.08 -7.07
CA ALA A 105 8.24 -10.77 -7.02
C ALA A 105 7.13 -9.98 -7.74
N ILE A 106 7.08 -8.65 -7.59
CA ILE A 106 6.12 -7.81 -8.31
C ILE A 106 6.34 -7.95 -9.82
N LEU A 107 7.58 -7.76 -10.29
CA LEU A 107 7.89 -7.83 -11.73
C LEU A 107 7.60 -9.20 -12.33
N MET A 108 7.85 -10.28 -11.59
CA MET A 108 7.49 -11.63 -12.03
C MET A 108 5.98 -11.77 -12.24
N HIS A 109 5.17 -11.24 -11.32
CA HIS A 109 3.70 -11.34 -11.41
C HIS A 109 3.09 -10.38 -12.43
N VAL A 110 3.59 -9.15 -12.53
CA VAL A 110 3.10 -8.14 -13.49
C VAL A 110 3.35 -8.57 -14.94
N ASN A 111 4.46 -9.29 -15.18
CA ASN A 111 4.82 -9.81 -16.49
C ASN A 111 4.12 -11.15 -16.82
N ASP A 112 3.36 -11.75 -15.90
CA ASP A 112 2.54 -12.94 -16.19
C ASP A 112 1.20 -12.50 -16.82
N PRO A 113 0.94 -12.81 -18.10
CA PRO A 113 -0.28 -12.38 -18.81
C PRO A 113 -1.57 -12.96 -18.19
N ARG A 114 -1.44 -13.96 -17.31
CA ARG A 114 -2.59 -14.55 -16.58
C ARG A 114 -2.98 -13.75 -15.35
N THR A 115 -2.24 -12.69 -15.02
CA THR A 115 -2.42 -11.90 -13.80
C THR A 115 -2.79 -10.47 -14.14
N ILE A 116 -3.86 -9.93 -13.55
CA ILE A 116 -4.32 -8.55 -13.75
C ILE A 116 -3.58 -7.55 -12.85
N GLY A 117 -3.06 -8.02 -11.77
CA GLY A 117 -2.51 -7.29 -10.65
C GLY A 117 -2.81 -8.04 -9.34
N GLY A 118 -2.51 -7.43 -8.22
CA GLY A 118 -2.73 -8.10 -6.94
C GLY A 118 -2.30 -7.29 -5.73
N GLY A 119 -2.14 -8.00 -4.63
CA GLY A 119 -1.64 -7.45 -3.39
C GLY A 119 -0.56 -8.32 -2.75
N THR A 120 -0.10 -7.92 -1.58
CA THR A 120 0.90 -8.64 -0.80
C THR A 120 0.39 -9.03 0.57
N VAL A 121 1.04 -10.01 1.19
CA VAL A 121 0.87 -10.30 2.61
C VAL A 121 1.60 -9.22 3.42
N ILE A 122 0.95 -8.79 4.50
CA ILE A 122 1.50 -7.82 5.47
C ILE A 122 1.95 -8.57 6.72
N TRP A 123 3.11 -8.21 7.21
CA TRP A 123 3.63 -8.65 8.50
C TRP A 123 3.77 -7.45 9.43
N PRO A 124 3.33 -7.54 10.68
CA PRO A 124 3.61 -6.50 11.66
C PRO A 124 5.11 -6.49 11.98
N GLU A 125 5.66 -5.31 12.28
CA GLU A 125 7.07 -5.14 12.63
C GLU A 125 7.49 -5.96 13.85
N ARG A 126 6.57 -6.10 14.82
CA ARG A 126 6.72 -6.99 15.96
C ARG A 126 5.50 -7.88 16.11
N MET A 127 5.68 -9.03 16.72
CA MET A 127 4.59 -9.95 17.01
C MET A 127 4.50 -10.15 18.51
N SER A 128 3.29 -10.00 19.05
CA SER A 128 2.93 -10.37 20.41
C SER A 128 1.71 -11.27 20.40
N ILE A 129 1.41 -11.90 21.53
CA ILE A 129 0.19 -12.71 21.70
C ILE A 129 -1.06 -11.85 21.41
N GLY A 130 -1.09 -10.59 21.88
CA GLY A 130 -2.21 -9.68 21.64
C GLY A 130 -2.37 -9.30 20.17
N ILE A 131 -1.27 -8.97 19.48
CA ILE A 131 -1.27 -8.71 18.04
C ILE A 131 -1.75 -9.93 17.26
N PHE A 132 -1.26 -11.15 17.61
CA PHE A 132 -1.68 -12.37 16.96
C PHE A 132 -3.21 -12.57 17.03
N PHE A 133 -3.81 -12.45 18.20
CA PHE A 133 -5.27 -12.58 18.35
C PHE A 133 -6.03 -11.42 17.69
N SER A 134 -5.49 -10.20 17.69
CA SER A 134 -6.05 -9.06 16.96
C SER A 134 -6.07 -9.30 15.45
N LEU A 135 -4.99 -9.83 14.88
CA LEU A 135 -4.94 -10.21 13.46
C LEU A 135 -5.86 -11.39 13.16
N LEU A 136 -5.95 -12.37 14.06
CA LEU A 136 -6.87 -13.49 13.91
C LEU A 136 -8.33 -13.03 13.85
N SER A 137 -8.71 -11.97 14.57
CA SER A 137 -10.06 -11.42 14.53
C SER A 137 -10.40 -10.76 13.18
N ILE A 138 -9.40 -10.29 12.45
CA ILE A 138 -9.53 -9.69 11.10
C ILE A 138 -9.54 -10.76 10.00
N ALA A 139 -8.83 -11.86 10.21
CA ALA A 139 -8.59 -12.89 9.19
C ALA A 139 -9.86 -13.38 8.46
N PRO A 140 -11.01 -13.62 9.12
CA PRO A 140 -12.24 -14.04 8.44
C PRO A 140 -12.73 -13.04 7.39
N TYR A 141 -12.57 -11.73 7.65
CA TYR A 141 -12.99 -10.67 6.73
C TYR A 141 -12.10 -10.63 5.47
N VAL A 142 -10.79 -10.81 5.65
CA VAL A 142 -9.81 -10.84 4.55
C VAL A 142 -10.00 -12.11 3.71
N ILE A 143 -10.11 -13.29 4.36
CA ILE A 143 -10.27 -14.59 3.69
C ILE A 143 -11.56 -14.61 2.86
N ARG A 144 -12.67 -14.14 3.42
CA ARG A 144 -13.97 -14.14 2.74
C ARG A 144 -13.96 -13.27 1.47
N ARG A 145 -13.23 -12.16 1.44
CA ARG A 145 -13.09 -11.31 0.26
C ARG A 145 -12.12 -11.90 -0.77
N GLY A 146 -11.18 -12.73 -0.31
CA GLY A 146 -10.19 -13.39 -1.16
C GLY A 146 -9.32 -12.40 -1.93
N VAL A 147 -8.95 -11.31 -1.26
CA VAL A 147 -8.00 -10.30 -1.72
C VAL A 147 -7.02 -9.97 -0.60
N SER A 148 -5.79 -9.64 -0.96
CA SER A 148 -4.78 -9.08 -0.07
C SER A 148 -4.72 -7.56 -0.29
N ALA A 149 -4.62 -6.77 0.78
CA ALA A 149 -4.77 -5.32 0.74
C ALA A 149 -3.62 -4.58 1.45
N GLY A 150 -2.43 -5.18 1.51
CA GLY A 150 -1.29 -4.56 2.19
C GLY A 150 -0.48 -3.62 1.33
N MET A 151 -0.27 -4.01 0.11
CA MET A 151 0.39 -3.25 -0.95
C MET A 151 -0.23 -3.75 -2.24
N PHE A 152 -0.63 -2.86 -3.12
CA PHE A 152 -1.13 -3.24 -4.45
C PHE A 152 -0.02 -3.15 -5.48
N TRP A 153 -0.09 -4.00 -6.50
CA TRP A 153 0.76 -3.95 -7.68
C TRP A 153 -0.08 -4.28 -8.91
N PHE A 154 0.09 -3.52 -9.97
CA PHE A 154 -0.73 -3.59 -11.17
C PHE A 154 -0.03 -2.91 -12.34
N LEU A 155 -0.54 -3.14 -13.56
CA LEU A 155 -0.20 -2.32 -14.71
C LEU A 155 -1.03 -1.03 -14.67
N ARG A 156 -0.42 0.09 -15.05
CA ARG A 156 -1.10 1.39 -15.11
C ARG A 156 -2.39 1.34 -15.92
N GLU A 157 -2.38 0.66 -17.06
CA GLU A 157 -3.57 0.49 -17.90
C GLU A 157 -4.75 -0.15 -17.15
N SER A 158 -4.47 -1.06 -16.22
CA SER A 158 -5.51 -1.68 -15.39
C SER A 158 -6.07 -0.71 -14.37
N PHE A 159 -5.21 0.13 -13.78
CA PHE A 159 -5.62 1.20 -12.87
C PHE A 159 -6.51 2.23 -13.57
N ASP A 160 -6.10 2.69 -14.76
CA ASP A 160 -6.84 3.68 -15.54
C ASP A 160 -8.20 3.09 -15.99
N ALA A 161 -8.22 1.82 -16.41
CA ALA A 161 -9.43 1.16 -16.87
C ALA A 161 -10.50 0.96 -15.79
N ILE A 162 -10.10 0.81 -14.51
CA ILE A 162 -11.04 0.69 -13.39
C ILE A 162 -11.32 2.03 -12.70
N GLY A 163 -10.69 3.14 -13.14
CA GLY A 163 -10.87 4.48 -12.60
C GLY A 163 -10.12 4.77 -11.30
N GLY A 164 -9.08 3.98 -10.97
CA GLY A 164 -8.28 4.18 -9.76
C GLY A 164 -9.00 3.82 -8.46
N PHE A 165 -8.55 4.40 -7.35
CA PHE A 165 -9.23 4.31 -6.05
C PHE A 165 -10.49 5.17 -6.03
N ASP A 166 -11.56 4.68 -5.44
CA ASP A 166 -12.84 5.43 -5.35
C ASP A 166 -12.75 6.52 -4.28
N GLU A 167 -12.72 7.77 -4.74
CA GLU A 167 -12.60 8.96 -3.89
C GLU A 167 -13.89 9.30 -3.11
N SER A 168 -14.99 8.64 -3.42
CA SER A 168 -16.24 8.77 -2.67
C SER A 168 -16.25 7.95 -1.37
N LEU A 169 -15.32 7.00 -1.24
CA LEU A 169 -15.18 6.15 -0.07
C LEU A 169 -14.28 6.81 0.98
N VAL A 170 -14.75 6.85 2.21
CA VAL A 170 -13.98 7.40 3.35
C VAL A 170 -13.11 6.34 4.01
N SER A 171 -13.47 5.08 3.86
CA SER A 171 -12.71 3.92 4.35
C SER A 171 -12.93 2.73 3.43
N VAL A 172 -12.08 1.73 3.53
CA VAL A 172 -12.10 0.49 2.71
C VAL A 172 -11.88 0.74 1.20
N GLU A 173 -11.37 1.89 0.81
CA GLU A 173 -11.00 2.22 -0.57
C GLU A 173 -10.00 1.22 -1.15
N ASP A 174 -9.14 0.66 -0.30
CA ASP A 174 -8.15 -0.37 -0.62
C ASP A 174 -8.81 -1.71 -0.95
N VAL A 175 -9.79 -2.13 -0.15
CA VAL A 175 -10.55 -3.37 -0.37
C VAL A 175 -11.43 -3.23 -1.63
N ASP A 176 -12.08 -2.08 -1.81
CA ASP A 176 -12.88 -1.77 -3.00
C ASP A 176 -12.01 -1.85 -4.27
N PHE A 177 -10.86 -1.16 -4.27
CA PHE A 177 -9.91 -1.21 -5.37
C PHE A 177 -9.50 -2.65 -5.71
N ALA A 178 -9.15 -3.45 -4.71
CA ALA A 178 -8.78 -4.85 -4.91
C ALA A 178 -9.91 -5.68 -5.51
N LEU A 179 -11.15 -5.46 -5.07
CA LEU A 179 -12.32 -6.18 -5.59
C LEU A 179 -12.66 -5.76 -7.03
N ARG A 180 -12.59 -4.45 -7.37
CA ARG A 180 -12.78 -3.97 -8.75
C ARG A 180 -11.67 -4.47 -9.67
N LEU A 181 -10.41 -4.44 -9.26
CA LEU A 181 -9.30 -5.00 -10.03
C LEU A 181 -9.47 -6.50 -10.27
N LYS A 182 -9.89 -7.24 -9.23
CA LYS A 182 -10.18 -8.69 -9.33
C LYS A 182 -11.33 -8.99 -10.29
N ALA A 183 -12.42 -8.19 -10.23
CA ALA A 183 -13.57 -8.35 -11.14
C ALA A 183 -13.18 -8.03 -12.59
N PHE A 184 -12.40 -6.97 -12.80
CA PHE A 184 -11.89 -6.58 -14.11
C PHE A 184 -11.00 -7.65 -14.72
N GLY A 185 -10.10 -8.24 -13.93
CA GLY A 185 -9.26 -9.36 -14.37
C GLY A 185 -10.09 -10.60 -14.73
N ARG A 186 -11.08 -10.95 -13.89
CA ARG A 186 -11.95 -12.10 -14.15
C ARG A 186 -12.67 -11.98 -15.51
N ALA A 187 -13.14 -10.79 -15.87
CA ALA A 187 -13.77 -10.53 -17.16
C ALA A 187 -12.82 -10.73 -18.36
N ARG A 188 -11.50 -10.73 -18.10
CA ARG A 188 -10.42 -10.95 -19.09
C ARG A 188 -9.77 -12.32 -18.99
N GLY A 189 -10.29 -13.22 -18.17
CA GLY A 189 -9.68 -14.53 -17.91
C GLY A 189 -8.41 -14.49 -17.07
N GLN A 190 -8.14 -13.34 -16.41
CA GLN A 190 -6.97 -13.12 -15.57
C GLN A 190 -7.30 -13.27 -14.09
N LYS A 191 -6.28 -13.53 -13.26
CA LYS A 191 -6.42 -13.73 -11.81
C LYS A 191 -5.84 -12.56 -11.03
N TYR A 192 -6.45 -12.24 -9.91
CA TYR A 192 -5.85 -11.39 -8.87
C TYR A 192 -4.78 -12.22 -8.14
N GLY A 193 -3.55 -11.72 -8.13
CA GLY A 193 -2.40 -12.37 -7.51
C GLY A 193 -2.22 -11.98 -6.05
N THR A 194 -1.56 -12.83 -5.26
CA THR A 194 -1.10 -12.49 -3.92
C THR A 194 0.35 -12.90 -3.75
N ILE A 195 1.23 -11.92 -3.53
CA ILE A 195 2.62 -12.17 -3.17
C ILE A 195 2.66 -12.60 -1.70
N ARG A 196 2.96 -13.88 -1.47
CA ARG A 196 3.00 -14.48 -0.12
C ARG A 196 4.40 -14.49 0.47
N ARG A 197 5.42 -14.75 -0.37
CA ARG A 197 6.84 -14.62 -0.02
C ARG A 197 7.30 -13.22 -0.43
N HIS A 198 8.20 -12.62 0.34
CA HIS A 198 8.65 -11.25 0.09
C HIS A 198 7.50 -10.21 0.16
N GLY A 199 6.62 -10.37 1.16
CA GLY A 199 5.59 -9.40 1.50
C GLY A 199 6.18 -8.12 2.06
N ILE A 200 5.32 -7.30 2.63
CA ILE A 200 5.73 -6.06 3.30
C ILE A 200 5.65 -6.22 4.81
N THR A 201 6.42 -5.40 5.51
CA THR A 201 6.29 -5.21 6.96
C THR A 201 5.67 -3.84 7.20
N THR A 202 4.76 -3.72 8.15
CA THR A 202 4.15 -2.44 8.56
C THR A 202 4.45 -2.13 10.02
N SER A 203 4.52 -0.84 10.36
CA SER A 203 4.76 -0.38 11.71
C SER A 203 3.66 -0.84 12.67
N CYS A 204 4.02 -1.00 13.94
CA CYS A 204 3.07 -1.36 14.99
C CYS A 204 2.53 -0.13 15.75
N ARG A 205 2.72 1.11 15.25
CA ARG A 205 2.29 2.36 15.92
C ARG A 205 0.84 2.32 16.42
N LYS A 206 -0.08 1.75 15.64
CA LYS A 206 -1.48 1.58 16.06
C LYS A 206 -1.62 0.67 17.28
N PHE A 207 -0.84 -0.40 17.32
CA PHE A 207 -0.80 -1.29 18.48
C PHE A 207 -0.09 -0.65 19.67
N ASP A 208 0.90 0.20 19.44
CA ASP A 208 1.59 0.94 20.51
C ASP A 208 0.66 1.97 21.15
N GLN A 209 -0.17 2.66 20.34
CA GLN A 209 -1.13 3.67 20.82
C GLN A 209 -2.37 3.04 21.48
N PHE A 210 -2.99 2.04 20.86
CA PHE A 210 -4.28 1.48 21.29
C PHE A 210 -4.15 0.19 22.10
N GLY A 211 -2.94 -0.40 22.14
CA GLY A 211 -2.64 -1.68 22.79
C GLY A 211 -2.84 -2.88 21.86
N ASP A 212 -2.02 -3.91 22.09
CA ASP A 212 -1.95 -5.12 21.25
C ASP A 212 -3.26 -5.89 21.13
N TRP A 213 -4.09 -5.84 22.18
CA TRP A 213 -5.39 -6.52 22.24
C TRP A 213 -6.56 -5.70 21.69
N TYR A 214 -6.31 -4.51 21.18
CA TYR A 214 -7.36 -3.53 20.86
C TYR A 214 -8.40 -4.08 19.88
N LEU A 215 -7.97 -4.62 18.75
CA LEU A 215 -8.89 -5.13 17.73
C LEU A 215 -9.62 -6.40 18.20
N PHE A 216 -8.93 -7.28 18.93
CA PHE A 216 -9.55 -8.47 19.50
C PHE A 216 -10.66 -8.13 20.50
N ARG A 217 -10.44 -7.11 21.35
CA ARG A 217 -11.43 -6.65 22.35
C ARG A 217 -12.56 -5.83 21.75
N ASN A 218 -12.42 -5.35 20.51
CA ASN A 218 -13.38 -4.49 19.84
C ASN A 218 -13.95 -5.10 18.54
N PRO A 219 -14.62 -6.27 18.59
CA PRO A 219 -15.10 -6.94 17.37
C PRO A 219 -16.16 -6.14 16.59
N ARG A 220 -16.92 -5.27 17.28
CA ARG A 220 -17.87 -4.36 16.64
C ARG A 220 -17.14 -3.28 15.81
N LEU A 221 -16.01 -2.78 16.29
CA LEU A 221 -15.16 -1.85 15.55
C LEU A 221 -14.56 -2.52 14.31
N VAL A 222 -14.01 -3.73 14.47
CA VAL A 222 -13.48 -4.52 13.34
C VAL A 222 -14.56 -4.71 12.27
N LYS A 223 -15.77 -5.12 12.68
CA LYS A 223 -16.91 -5.25 11.76
C LYS A 223 -17.22 -3.94 11.05
N ALA A 224 -17.34 -2.83 11.79
CA ALA A 224 -17.67 -1.52 11.25
C ALA A 224 -16.61 -0.99 10.25
N ILE A 225 -15.31 -1.21 10.54
CA ILE A 225 -14.21 -0.86 9.62
C ILE A 225 -14.35 -1.64 8.31
N PHE A 226 -14.55 -2.97 8.39
CA PHE A 226 -14.62 -3.79 7.18
C PHE A 226 -15.94 -3.71 6.41
N GLU A 227 -17.03 -3.28 7.02
CA GLU A 227 -18.32 -3.04 6.35
C GLU A 227 -18.45 -1.62 5.81
N GLY A 228 -17.51 -0.71 6.15
CA GLY A 228 -17.57 0.71 5.73
C GLY A 228 -18.76 1.48 6.33
N THR A 229 -19.37 0.95 7.41
CA THR A 229 -20.64 1.47 7.93
C THR A 229 -20.48 2.58 8.97
N ASN A 230 -19.25 2.84 9.45
CA ASN A 230 -19.02 3.84 10.49
C ASN A 230 -17.80 4.71 10.19
N GLN A 231 -18.06 5.84 9.54
CA GLN A 231 -17.07 6.83 9.14
C GLN A 231 -16.26 7.38 10.34
N ARG A 232 -16.93 7.70 11.46
CA ARG A 232 -16.25 8.25 12.66
C ARG A 232 -15.31 7.24 13.34
N ALA A 233 -15.69 5.96 13.36
CA ALA A 233 -14.85 4.92 13.94
C ALA A 233 -13.62 4.63 13.08
N ALA A 234 -13.74 4.73 11.75
CA ALA A 234 -12.62 4.63 10.82
C ALA A 234 -11.69 5.85 10.93
N GLU A 235 -12.25 7.05 11.00
CA GLU A 235 -11.49 8.30 11.15
C GLU A 235 -10.62 8.26 12.43
N GLY A 236 -11.18 7.93 13.59
CA GLY A 236 -10.43 7.83 14.85
C GLY A 236 -9.31 6.79 14.81
N PHE A 237 -9.52 5.68 14.08
CA PHE A 237 -8.50 4.62 13.98
C PHE A 237 -7.42 4.90 12.93
N TYR A 238 -7.73 5.70 11.88
CA TYR A 238 -6.80 5.96 10.78
C TYR A 238 -6.16 7.34 10.83
N TYR A 239 -6.83 8.37 11.37
CA TYR A 239 -6.38 9.77 11.31
C TYR A 239 -5.91 10.34 12.66
N ASP A 240 -6.40 9.83 13.80
CA ASP A 240 -6.02 10.31 15.14
C ASP A 240 -4.77 9.58 15.69
N ILE A 241 -3.86 9.17 14.83
CA ILE A 241 -2.59 8.57 15.24
C ILE A 241 -1.60 9.69 15.51
N GLU A 242 -0.98 9.70 16.68
CA GLU A 242 0.21 10.51 16.95
C GLU A 242 1.34 10.11 16.00
N ARG A 243 1.84 11.06 15.23
CA ARG A 243 2.81 10.87 14.14
C ARG A 243 4.10 11.60 14.42
#